data_3a72a9e90403770f98e9a4066d5be556
#
_entry.id   3a72a9e90403770f98e9a4066d5be556
#
_cell.length_a   1.000
_cell.length_b   1.000
_cell.length_c   1.000
_cell.angle_alpha   90.00
_cell.angle_beta   90.00
_cell.angle_gamma   90.00
#
_symmetry.space_group_name_H-M   'P 1'
#
loop_
_entity.id
_entity.type
_entity.pdbx_description
1 polymer ?
#
loop_
_entity_poly.entity_id
_entity_poly.type
_entity_poly.pdbx_seq_one_letter_code
_entity_poly.pdbx_strand_id
1 'polypeptide(L)'
;MTAATIQRNKPSGFRISKKVLPYVLSLPALLVCIGILIPFFTSVVYSFQRYRLSQPWARQFNWGDNYISFFTDPRFWNTLEISLLYAGITVLLELLLGLGIAILLQKRSTLNNFISIMLLMPLMTAPALAALMWKLMTNPGFGVLSYLASLIGLQDFRWASSPSTALFTVVLVDIWVYTPFIMILLLAGLRSLPTQPFEAAALDGVPRSFVFFRITLPMLTPYILTATLFRLLDSIQQFDIIYAMTQGGPGDTLTVFQVEAYLNFFQSTNVGRSAALMIILWAITYFLSNIFIKNWLRLRERARGLA
;
A
#
# COMPACT_ATOMS: atom_id res chain seq x y z
N MET A 1 -12.35 -53.48 52.28
CA MET A 1 -12.79 -52.44 51.34
C MET A 1 -11.61 -52.18 50.44
N THR A 2 -11.66 -52.74 49.21
CA THR A 2 -10.56 -52.72 48.22
C THR A 2 -10.80 -51.56 47.25
N ALA A 3 -9.92 -50.58 47.29
CA ALA A 3 -10.01 -49.45 46.41
C ALA A 3 -9.57 -49.83 44.96
N ALA A 4 -10.50 -49.85 44.01
CA ALA A 4 -10.23 -50.10 42.60
C ALA A 4 -9.59 -48.85 41.97
N THR A 5 -8.31 -48.97 41.56
CA THR A 5 -7.56 -47.95 40.86
C THR A 5 -8.07 -47.88 39.40
N ILE A 6 -8.78 -46.83 39.06
CA ILE A 6 -9.24 -46.58 37.69
C ILE A 6 -8.00 -46.14 36.86
N GLN A 7 -7.47 -47.05 36.06
CA GLN A 7 -6.48 -46.72 35.02
C GLN A 7 -7.16 -45.86 33.92
N ARG A 8 -6.85 -44.59 33.93
CA ARG A 8 -7.24 -43.63 32.87
C ARG A 8 -6.42 -43.95 31.62
N ASN A 9 -7.00 -44.69 30.68
CA ASN A 9 -6.45 -44.91 29.37
C ASN A 9 -6.26 -43.55 28.68
N LYS A 10 -5.02 -43.06 28.52
CA LYS A 10 -4.70 -41.90 27.69
C LYS A 10 -4.95 -42.29 26.24
N PRO A 11 -5.76 -41.52 25.47
CA PRO A 11 -5.93 -41.81 24.06
C PRO A 11 -4.56 -41.76 23.37
N SER A 12 -4.27 -42.78 22.56
CA SER A 12 -3.07 -42.89 21.73
C SER A 12 -3.13 -41.81 20.64
N GLY A 13 -2.76 -40.59 21.01
CA GLY A 13 -2.60 -39.51 20.02
C GLY A 13 -1.50 -39.90 19.04
N PHE A 14 -1.81 -39.71 17.77
CA PHE A 14 -0.90 -39.92 16.62
C PHE A 14 0.43 -39.18 16.92
N ARG A 15 1.46 -39.91 17.38
CA ARG A 15 2.77 -39.36 17.75
C ARG A 15 3.57 -39.14 16.46
N ILE A 16 3.45 -37.97 15.86
CA ILE A 16 4.35 -37.54 14.76
C ILE A 16 5.78 -37.53 15.33
N SER A 17 6.72 -38.21 14.64
CA SER A 17 8.13 -38.16 15.00
C SER A 17 8.61 -36.72 15.13
N LYS A 18 9.43 -36.41 16.15
CA LYS A 18 10.02 -35.09 16.37
C LYS A 18 10.78 -34.55 15.14
N LYS A 19 11.29 -35.44 14.29
CA LYS A 19 11.97 -35.08 13.03
C LYS A 19 10.98 -34.66 11.92
N VAL A 20 9.75 -35.18 11.91
CA VAL A 20 8.73 -34.91 10.87
C VAL A 20 7.82 -33.75 11.27
N LEU A 21 7.67 -33.50 12.57
CA LEU A 21 6.80 -32.45 13.11
C LEU A 21 7.04 -31.07 12.49
N PRO A 22 8.28 -30.55 12.32
CA PRO A 22 8.51 -29.26 11.68
C PRO A 22 7.99 -29.19 10.24
N TYR A 23 8.16 -30.27 9.47
CA TYR A 23 7.68 -30.33 8.07
C TYR A 23 6.16 -30.38 8.00
N VAL A 24 5.49 -31.10 8.88
CA VAL A 24 4.03 -31.15 8.96
C VAL A 24 3.47 -29.79 9.39
N LEU A 25 4.11 -29.11 10.34
CA LEU A 25 3.68 -27.76 10.76
C LEU A 25 3.92 -26.68 9.69
N SER A 26 4.96 -26.84 8.87
CA SER A 26 5.24 -25.91 7.76
C SER A 26 4.42 -26.22 6.49
N LEU A 27 3.80 -27.40 6.36
CA LEU A 27 3.06 -27.84 5.17
C LEU A 27 1.98 -26.82 4.73
N PRO A 28 1.12 -26.29 5.61
CA PRO A 28 0.10 -25.32 5.18
C PRO A 28 0.74 -24.05 4.57
N ALA A 29 1.81 -23.54 5.18
CA ALA A 29 2.53 -22.38 4.65
C ALA A 29 3.19 -22.68 3.30
N LEU A 30 3.80 -23.88 3.14
CA LEU A 30 4.39 -24.31 1.88
C LEU A 30 3.34 -24.45 0.77
N LEU A 31 2.17 -25.00 1.08
CA LEU A 31 1.07 -25.11 0.09
C LEU A 31 0.61 -23.74 -0.39
N VAL A 32 0.46 -22.78 0.53
CA VAL A 32 0.11 -21.39 0.16
C VAL A 32 1.22 -20.75 -0.69
N CYS A 33 2.49 -20.92 -0.32
CA CYS A 33 3.62 -20.42 -1.10
C CYS A 33 3.63 -21.01 -2.53
N ILE A 34 3.46 -22.31 -2.66
CA ILE A 34 3.41 -22.98 -3.98
C ILE A 34 2.21 -22.43 -4.78
N GLY A 35 1.03 -22.30 -4.15
CA GLY A 35 -0.17 -21.74 -4.77
C GLY A 35 0.04 -20.35 -5.35
N ILE A 36 0.83 -19.49 -4.69
CA ILE A 36 1.17 -18.14 -5.15
C ILE A 36 2.25 -18.18 -6.25
N LEU A 37 3.24 -19.07 -6.12
CA LEU A 37 4.36 -19.14 -7.06
C LEU A 37 3.95 -19.68 -8.44
N ILE A 38 2.98 -20.58 -8.50
CA ILE A 38 2.50 -21.14 -9.78
C ILE A 38 1.98 -20.04 -10.72
N PRO A 39 0.99 -19.18 -10.35
CA PRO A 39 0.53 -18.12 -11.23
C PRO A 39 1.61 -17.08 -11.52
N PHE A 40 2.52 -16.81 -10.56
CA PHE A 40 3.65 -15.91 -10.78
C PHE A 40 4.57 -16.43 -11.90
N PHE A 41 5.07 -17.66 -11.81
CA PHE A 41 5.94 -18.23 -12.86
C PHE A 41 5.20 -18.40 -14.19
N THR A 42 3.91 -18.70 -14.15
CA THR A 42 3.08 -18.75 -15.34
C THR A 42 3.01 -17.36 -16.02
N SER A 43 2.85 -16.30 -15.24
CA SER A 43 2.88 -14.93 -15.76
C SER A 43 4.25 -14.55 -16.33
N VAL A 44 5.36 -15.00 -15.71
CA VAL A 44 6.71 -14.83 -16.27
C VAL A 44 6.81 -15.51 -17.63
N VAL A 45 6.31 -16.75 -17.78
CA VAL A 45 6.33 -17.46 -19.08
C VAL A 45 5.47 -16.73 -20.11
N TYR A 46 4.28 -16.24 -19.73
CA TYR A 46 3.39 -15.52 -20.64
C TYR A 46 3.97 -14.17 -21.07
N SER A 47 4.76 -13.51 -20.23
CA SER A 47 5.40 -12.23 -20.56
C SER A 47 6.37 -12.32 -21.75
N PHE A 48 6.96 -13.51 -22.01
CA PHE A 48 7.81 -13.80 -23.16
C PHE A 48 7.06 -14.40 -24.34
N GLN A 49 5.73 -14.30 -24.37
CA GLN A 49 4.91 -14.87 -25.42
C GLN A 49 3.99 -13.82 -26.05
N ARG A 50 3.79 -13.94 -27.35
CA ARG A 50 2.68 -13.31 -28.05
C ARG A 50 1.43 -14.14 -27.78
N TYR A 51 0.73 -13.82 -26.68
CA TYR A 51 -0.47 -14.55 -26.26
C TYR A 51 -1.66 -13.61 -26.14
N ARG A 52 -2.70 -13.90 -26.94
CA ARG A 52 -4.00 -13.23 -26.90
C ARG A 52 -5.10 -14.22 -26.60
N LEU A 53 -6.02 -13.88 -25.69
CA LEU A 53 -7.17 -14.73 -25.38
C LEU A 53 -8.11 -14.92 -26.57
N SER A 54 -8.18 -13.93 -27.47
CA SER A 54 -8.97 -14.02 -28.71
C SER A 54 -8.41 -15.04 -29.73
N GLN A 55 -7.12 -15.40 -29.62
CA GLN A 55 -6.43 -16.30 -30.53
C GLN A 55 -5.45 -17.23 -29.77
N PRO A 56 -5.93 -18.09 -28.88
CA PRO A 56 -5.08 -18.92 -28.02
C PRO A 56 -4.23 -19.93 -28.81
N TRP A 57 -4.65 -20.34 -30.01
CA TRP A 57 -3.91 -21.22 -30.91
C TRP A 57 -2.71 -20.55 -31.60
N ALA A 58 -2.69 -19.19 -31.68
CA ALA A 58 -1.60 -18.42 -32.29
C ALA A 58 -0.50 -18.05 -31.27
N ARG A 59 -0.48 -18.72 -30.13
CA ARG A 59 0.50 -18.47 -29.07
C ARG A 59 1.90 -18.85 -29.51
N GLN A 60 2.82 -17.88 -29.44
CA GLN A 60 4.22 -18.07 -29.88
C GLN A 60 5.17 -17.39 -28.90
N PHE A 61 6.36 -17.93 -28.74
CA PHE A 61 7.42 -17.29 -27.98
C PHE A 61 7.99 -16.09 -28.75
N ASN A 62 8.11 -14.93 -28.12
CA ASN A 62 8.47 -13.66 -28.79
C ASN A 62 9.79 -13.04 -28.32
N TRP A 63 10.65 -13.82 -27.65
CA TRP A 63 12.01 -13.40 -27.26
C TRP A 63 12.12 -12.05 -26.54
N GLY A 64 11.04 -11.57 -25.92
CA GLY A 64 11.03 -10.31 -25.18
C GLY A 64 10.50 -9.11 -25.95
N ASP A 65 9.90 -9.28 -27.13
CA ASP A 65 9.26 -8.19 -27.89
C ASP A 65 8.27 -7.39 -27.06
N ASN A 66 7.56 -8.03 -26.11
CA ASN A 66 6.64 -7.32 -25.22
C ASN A 66 7.37 -6.24 -24.41
N TYR A 67 8.57 -6.54 -23.90
CA TYR A 67 9.38 -5.59 -23.14
C TYR A 67 9.96 -4.49 -24.02
N ILE A 68 10.52 -4.87 -25.17
CA ILE A 68 11.10 -3.91 -26.13
C ILE A 68 10.02 -2.92 -26.58
N SER A 69 8.81 -3.43 -26.89
CA SER A 69 7.69 -2.59 -27.32
C SER A 69 7.26 -1.57 -26.27
N PHE A 70 7.39 -1.88 -24.97
CA PHE A 70 7.11 -0.91 -23.91
C PHE A 70 8.15 0.20 -23.86
N PHE A 71 9.44 -0.13 -23.89
CA PHE A 71 10.48 0.89 -23.79
C PHE A 71 10.51 1.85 -24.99
N THR A 72 9.94 1.44 -26.12
CA THR A 72 9.80 2.28 -27.33
C THR A 72 8.47 3.03 -27.41
N ASP A 73 7.49 2.69 -26.55
CA ASP A 73 6.16 3.30 -26.54
C ASP A 73 6.12 4.52 -25.60
N PRO A 74 5.85 5.74 -26.08
CA PRO A 74 5.72 6.92 -25.23
C PRO A 74 4.66 6.78 -24.12
N ARG A 75 3.61 5.98 -24.34
CA ARG A 75 2.55 5.75 -23.34
C ARG A 75 3.08 5.02 -22.11
N PHE A 76 4.04 4.12 -22.28
CA PHE A 76 4.68 3.43 -21.16
C PHE A 76 5.38 4.43 -20.23
N TRP A 77 6.12 5.37 -20.77
CA TRP A 77 6.82 6.38 -19.99
C TRP A 77 5.86 7.31 -19.25
N ASN A 78 4.74 7.69 -19.89
CA ASN A 78 3.68 8.43 -19.23
C ASN A 78 3.05 7.62 -18.09
N THR A 79 2.77 6.32 -18.29
CA THR A 79 2.26 5.41 -17.26
C THR A 79 3.24 5.30 -16.08
N LEU A 80 4.54 5.21 -16.35
CA LEU A 80 5.59 5.19 -15.32
C LEU A 80 5.61 6.50 -14.53
N GLU A 81 5.63 7.63 -15.22
CA GLU A 81 5.65 8.96 -14.60
C GLU A 81 4.44 9.18 -13.70
N ILE A 82 3.24 8.91 -14.22
CA ILE A 82 1.98 9.07 -13.46
C ILE A 82 1.95 8.13 -12.25
N SER A 83 2.39 6.87 -12.40
CA SER A 83 2.44 5.91 -11.28
C SER A 83 3.37 6.39 -10.17
N LEU A 84 4.56 6.89 -10.52
CA LEU A 84 5.52 7.39 -9.55
C LEU A 84 5.08 8.73 -8.94
N LEU A 85 4.52 9.63 -9.74
CA LEU A 85 3.99 10.91 -9.29
C LEU A 85 2.83 10.71 -8.31
N TYR A 86 1.88 9.86 -8.66
CA TYR A 86 0.76 9.49 -7.79
C TYR A 86 1.25 8.92 -6.47
N ALA A 87 2.11 7.89 -6.51
CA ALA A 87 2.64 7.25 -5.31
C ALA A 87 3.47 8.23 -4.46
N GLY A 88 4.28 9.08 -5.08
CA GLY A 88 5.07 10.09 -4.36
C GLY A 88 4.22 11.13 -3.64
N ILE A 89 3.21 11.67 -4.32
CA ILE A 89 2.32 12.70 -3.75
C ILE A 89 1.46 12.11 -2.63
N THR A 90 0.81 10.96 -2.86
CA THR A 90 -0.07 10.33 -1.86
C THR A 90 0.71 9.99 -0.59
N VAL A 91 1.84 9.27 -0.72
CA VAL A 91 2.64 8.86 0.44
C VAL A 91 3.19 10.06 1.20
N LEU A 92 3.65 11.11 0.51
CA LEU A 92 4.15 12.33 1.16
C LEU A 92 3.06 13.02 1.97
N LEU A 93 1.89 13.25 1.36
CA LEU A 93 0.78 13.94 2.03
C LEU A 93 0.20 13.12 3.18
N GLU A 94 0.04 11.82 3.00
CA GLU A 94 -0.40 10.90 4.05
C GLU A 94 0.59 10.84 5.22
N LEU A 95 1.91 10.87 4.92
CA LEU A 95 2.94 10.88 5.96
C LEU A 95 2.87 12.16 6.78
N LEU A 96 2.74 13.32 6.13
CA LEU A 96 2.63 14.60 6.81
C LEU A 96 1.35 14.70 7.66
N LEU A 97 0.21 14.32 7.07
CA LEU A 97 -1.08 14.33 7.78
C LEU A 97 -1.13 13.29 8.90
N GLY A 98 -0.70 12.06 8.61
CA GLY A 98 -0.68 10.97 9.58
C GLY A 98 0.24 11.27 10.77
N LEU A 99 1.43 11.85 10.51
CA LEU A 99 2.34 12.31 11.58
C LEU A 99 1.71 13.44 12.41
N GLY A 100 1.13 14.43 11.75
CA GLY A 100 0.45 15.54 12.43
C GLY A 100 -0.66 15.04 13.35
N ILE A 101 -1.54 14.17 12.86
CA ILE A 101 -2.63 13.58 13.64
C ILE A 101 -2.07 12.69 14.77
N ALA A 102 -1.05 11.88 14.51
CA ALA A 102 -0.43 11.03 15.52
C ALA A 102 0.16 11.84 16.69
N ILE A 103 0.79 12.98 16.41
CA ILE A 103 1.30 13.90 17.44
C ILE A 103 0.16 14.50 18.28
N LEU A 104 -0.94 14.90 17.66
CA LEU A 104 -2.10 15.44 18.39
C LEU A 104 -2.73 14.38 19.31
N LEU A 105 -2.76 13.11 18.87
CA LEU A 105 -3.38 11.99 19.59
C LEU A 105 -2.41 11.18 20.47
N GLN A 106 -1.14 11.62 20.60
CA GLN A 106 -0.11 10.85 21.34
C GLN A 106 -0.46 10.64 22.81
N LYS A 107 -1.11 11.63 23.47
CA LYS A 107 -1.53 11.49 24.86
C LYS A 107 -2.61 10.42 25.00
N ARG A 108 -2.43 9.52 25.97
CA ARG A 108 -3.43 8.49 26.29
C ARG A 108 -4.58 9.12 27.07
N SER A 109 -5.71 9.32 26.40
CA SER A 109 -6.97 9.72 27.02
C SER A 109 -8.12 8.97 26.35
N THR A 110 -9.26 8.85 27.03
CA THR A 110 -10.47 8.21 26.47
C THR A 110 -10.91 8.91 25.19
N LEU A 111 -10.87 10.26 25.19
CA LEU A 111 -11.23 11.06 24.02
C LEU A 111 -10.28 10.79 22.84
N ASN A 112 -8.96 10.81 23.04
CA ASN A 112 -8.00 10.56 21.98
C ASN A 112 -8.10 9.13 21.42
N ASN A 113 -8.38 8.16 22.28
CA ASN A 113 -8.61 6.78 21.84
C ASN A 113 -9.89 6.66 21.01
N PHE A 114 -10.98 7.33 21.43
CA PHE A 114 -12.23 7.37 20.66
C PHE A 114 -12.04 8.05 19.30
N ILE A 115 -11.37 9.21 19.26
CA ILE A 115 -11.05 9.91 18.00
C ILE A 115 -10.17 9.03 17.10
N SER A 116 -9.19 8.33 17.66
CA SER A 116 -8.34 7.42 16.87
C SER A 116 -9.16 6.30 16.21
N ILE A 117 -10.15 5.74 16.93
CA ILE A 117 -11.04 4.70 16.37
C ILE A 117 -11.92 5.30 15.25
N MET A 118 -12.49 6.49 15.46
CA MET A 118 -13.29 7.17 14.44
C MET A 118 -12.48 7.44 13.17
N LEU A 119 -11.23 7.90 13.32
CA LEU A 119 -10.35 8.15 12.18
C LEU A 119 -9.93 6.88 11.44
N LEU A 120 -10.05 5.69 12.04
CA LEU A 120 -9.76 4.42 11.35
C LEU A 120 -10.92 3.95 10.47
N MET A 121 -12.12 4.53 10.56
CA MET A 121 -13.29 4.09 9.79
C MET A 121 -13.07 4.08 8.27
N PRO A 122 -12.46 5.11 7.65
CA PRO A 122 -12.17 5.07 6.21
C PRO A 122 -11.34 3.86 5.78
N LEU A 123 -10.32 3.51 6.56
CA LEU A 123 -9.43 2.38 6.28
C LEU A 123 -10.15 1.02 6.34
N MET A 124 -11.25 0.92 7.08
CA MET A 124 -12.06 -0.29 7.17
C MET A 124 -13.00 -0.48 5.97
N THR A 125 -13.12 0.53 5.12
CA THR A 125 -13.96 0.48 3.91
C THR A 125 -13.16 -0.11 2.76
N ALA A 126 -13.78 -0.97 1.93
CA ALA A 126 -13.12 -1.45 0.72
C ALA A 126 -12.78 -0.27 -0.21
N PRO A 127 -11.53 -0.13 -0.70
CA PRO A 127 -11.10 1.05 -1.45
C PRO A 127 -11.94 1.35 -2.69
N ALA A 128 -12.38 0.31 -3.41
CA ALA A 128 -13.27 0.47 -4.56
C ALA A 128 -14.64 1.07 -4.17
N LEU A 129 -15.21 0.64 -3.03
CA LEU A 129 -16.49 1.20 -2.54
C LEU A 129 -16.32 2.65 -2.07
N ALA A 130 -15.23 2.95 -1.36
CA ALA A 130 -14.88 4.31 -1.00
C ALA A 130 -14.78 5.22 -2.24
N ALA A 131 -14.09 4.76 -3.28
CA ALA A 131 -13.96 5.48 -4.54
C ALA A 131 -15.31 5.72 -5.24
N LEU A 132 -16.18 4.71 -5.28
CA LEU A 132 -17.53 4.86 -5.85
C LEU A 132 -18.38 5.86 -5.05
N MET A 133 -18.31 5.83 -3.71
CA MET A 133 -18.98 6.81 -2.87
C MET A 133 -18.48 8.23 -3.16
N TRP A 134 -17.17 8.45 -3.24
CA TRP A 134 -16.58 9.73 -3.61
C TRP A 134 -16.96 10.17 -5.01
N LYS A 135 -17.02 9.24 -5.97
CA LYS A 135 -17.50 9.52 -7.33
C LYS A 135 -18.92 10.07 -7.37
N LEU A 136 -19.82 9.52 -6.54
CA LEU A 136 -21.19 10.04 -6.39
C LEU A 136 -21.18 11.41 -5.72
N MET A 137 -20.41 11.59 -4.64
CA MET A 137 -20.32 12.86 -3.91
C MET A 137 -19.73 13.99 -4.76
N THR A 138 -18.82 13.68 -5.69
CA THR A 138 -18.16 14.62 -6.60
C THR A 138 -18.84 14.74 -7.96
N ASN A 139 -20.02 14.14 -8.15
CA ASN A 139 -20.74 14.24 -9.41
C ASN A 139 -21.18 15.70 -9.66
N PRO A 140 -20.87 16.30 -10.85
CA PRO A 140 -21.22 17.69 -11.13
C PRO A 140 -22.72 18.01 -11.10
N GLY A 141 -23.58 17.01 -11.42
CA GLY A 141 -25.04 17.22 -11.53
C GLY A 141 -25.79 17.13 -10.20
N PHE A 142 -25.35 16.28 -9.25
CA PHE A 142 -26.08 15.99 -8.00
C PHE A 142 -25.19 15.76 -6.78
N GLY A 143 -23.86 15.83 -6.94
CA GLY A 143 -22.91 15.53 -5.88
C GLY A 143 -22.86 16.59 -4.81
N VAL A 144 -22.93 16.20 -3.54
CA VAL A 144 -22.85 17.11 -2.40
C VAL A 144 -21.56 17.92 -2.34
N LEU A 145 -20.42 17.31 -2.69
CA LEU A 145 -19.14 18.01 -2.71
C LEU A 145 -19.05 19.01 -3.87
N SER A 146 -19.64 18.71 -5.01
CA SER A 146 -19.76 19.66 -6.12
C SER A 146 -20.65 20.84 -5.76
N TYR A 147 -21.75 20.60 -5.03
CA TYR A 147 -22.58 21.66 -4.51
C TYR A 147 -21.82 22.54 -3.49
N LEU A 148 -21.11 21.94 -2.53
CA LEU A 148 -20.31 22.70 -1.57
C LEU A 148 -19.20 23.50 -2.25
N ALA A 149 -18.54 22.94 -3.27
CA ALA A 149 -17.53 23.64 -4.06
C ALA A 149 -18.13 24.85 -4.78
N SER A 150 -19.36 24.74 -5.30
CA SER A 150 -20.05 25.87 -5.96
C SER A 150 -20.34 27.02 -5.01
N LEU A 151 -20.62 26.75 -3.71
CA LEU A 151 -20.87 27.80 -2.71
C LEU A 151 -19.64 28.66 -2.41
N ILE A 152 -18.44 28.13 -2.62
CA ILE A 152 -17.17 28.85 -2.42
C ILE A 152 -16.57 29.38 -3.73
N GLY A 153 -17.36 29.45 -4.80
CA GLY A 153 -16.96 30.01 -6.10
C GLY A 153 -16.26 29.05 -7.04
N LEU A 154 -16.20 27.75 -6.72
CA LEU A 154 -15.60 26.70 -7.58
C LEU A 154 -16.66 25.97 -8.40
N GLN A 155 -17.52 26.75 -9.12
CA GLN A 155 -18.65 26.20 -9.89
C GLN A 155 -18.20 25.33 -11.06
N ASP A 156 -17.05 25.64 -11.67
CA ASP A 156 -16.49 24.93 -12.82
C ASP A 156 -15.50 23.81 -12.43
N PHE A 157 -15.39 23.49 -11.15
CA PHE A 157 -14.46 22.45 -10.70
C PHE A 157 -14.99 21.05 -11.05
N ARG A 158 -14.34 20.42 -12.03
CA ARG A 158 -14.82 19.17 -12.65
C ARG A 158 -14.34 17.89 -11.97
N TRP A 159 -13.73 17.99 -10.79
CA TRP A 159 -13.25 16.83 -10.02
C TRP A 159 -12.47 15.82 -10.89
N ALA A 160 -12.91 14.56 -10.91
CA ALA A 160 -12.29 13.49 -11.68
C ALA A 160 -12.60 13.53 -13.20
N SER A 161 -13.48 14.44 -13.65
CA SER A 161 -13.93 14.50 -15.06
C SER A 161 -13.06 15.38 -15.96
N SER A 162 -12.06 16.08 -15.42
CA SER A 162 -11.11 16.89 -16.19
C SER A 162 -9.67 16.40 -15.97
N PRO A 163 -8.82 16.39 -17.02
CA PRO A 163 -7.41 16.01 -16.90
C PRO A 163 -6.64 16.81 -15.84
N SER A 164 -6.95 18.11 -15.69
CA SER A 164 -6.27 18.99 -14.74
C SER A 164 -6.62 18.76 -13.29
N THR A 165 -7.78 18.18 -12.99
CA THR A 165 -8.30 17.97 -11.61
C THR A 165 -8.42 16.50 -11.22
N ALA A 166 -8.29 15.59 -12.18
CA ALA A 166 -8.48 14.16 -11.94
C ALA A 166 -7.45 13.59 -10.96
N LEU A 167 -6.16 13.91 -11.13
CA LEU A 167 -5.09 13.48 -10.22
C LEU A 167 -5.34 13.98 -8.80
N PHE A 168 -5.67 15.28 -8.66
CA PHE A 168 -6.00 15.87 -7.36
C PHE A 168 -7.15 15.12 -6.68
N THR A 169 -8.22 14.83 -7.43
CA THR A 169 -9.41 14.17 -6.88
C THR A 169 -9.10 12.74 -6.40
N VAL A 170 -8.36 11.98 -7.19
CA VAL A 170 -8.00 10.59 -6.83
C VAL A 170 -7.02 10.57 -5.65
N VAL A 171 -6.04 11.48 -5.63
CA VAL A 171 -5.12 11.67 -4.48
C VAL A 171 -5.89 12.03 -3.21
N LEU A 172 -6.90 12.90 -3.30
CA LEU A 172 -7.72 13.28 -2.15
C LEU A 172 -8.47 12.09 -1.54
N VAL A 173 -9.04 11.22 -2.39
CA VAL A 173 -9.71 9.99 -1.97
C VAL A 173 -8.73 9.04 -1.30
N ASP A 174 -7.56 8.86 -1.89
CA ASP A 174 -6.51 7.98 -1.40
C ASP A 174 -6.01 8.43 -0.02
N ILE A 175 -5.72 9.72 0.16
CA ILE A 175 -5.35 10.33 1.44
C ILE A 175 -6.44 10.08 2.50
N TRP A 176 -7.71 10.25 2.15
CA TRP A 176 -8.81 10.01 3.09
C TRP A 176 -8.88 8.56 3.54
N VAL A 177 -8.65 7.61 2.62
CA VAL A 177 -8.67 6.17 2.94
C VAL A 177 -7.45 5.76 3.75
N TYR A 178 -6.24 6.19 3.38
CA TYR A 178 -5.00 5.58 3.89
C TYR A 178 -4.20 6.43 4.89
N THR A 179 -4.49 7.72 5.08
CA THR A 179 -3.88 8.50 6.17
C THR A 179 -4.04 7.81 7.54
N PRO A 180 -5.18 7.17 7.87
CA PRO A 180 -5.33 6.45 9.13
C PRO A 180 -4.32 5.30 9.31
N PHE A 181 -3.89 4.64 8.25
CA PHE A 181 -2.87 3.59 8.31
C PHE A 181 -1.53 4.15 8.79
N ILE A 182 -1.08 5.25 8.21
CA ILE A 182 0.15 5.93 8.64
C ILE A 182 0.01 6.47 10.06
N MET A 183 -1.13 7.11 10.33
CA MET A 183 -1.45 7.63 11.67
C MET A 183 -1.29 6.57 12.75
N ILE A 184 -1.90 5.38 12.60
CA ILE A 184 -1.87 4.35 13.65
C ILE A 184 -0.46 3.78 13.85
N LEU A 185 0.32 3.60 12.78
CA LEU A 185 1.71 3.14 12.87
C LEU A 185 2.60 4.16 13.59
N LEU A 186 2.48 5.43 13.24
CA LEU A 186 3.26 6.50 13.87
C LEU A 186 2.79 6.76 15.30
N LEU A 187 1.50 6.66 15.58
CA LEU A 187 0.95 6.79 16.94
C LEU A 187 1.47 5.67 17.86
N ALA A 188 1.51 4.43 17.36
CA ALA A 188 2.10 3.30 18.08
C ALA A 188 3.59 3.54 18.34
N GLY A 189 4.31 4.03 17.32
CA GLY A 189 5.71 4.42 17.44
C GLY A 189 5.91 5.49 18.51
N LEU A 190 5.17 6.61 18.46
CA LEU A 190 5.25 7.71 19.44
C LEU A 190 4.98 7.24 20.87
N ARG A 191 3.99 6.35 21.05
CA ARG A 191 3.61 5.81 22.38
C ARG A 191 4.58 4.76 22.91
N SER A 192 5.50 4.26 22.11
CA SER A 192 6.54 3.30 22.47
C SER A 192 7.89 3.93 22.77
N LEU A 193 8.07 5.23 22.54
CA LEU A 193 9.33 5.93 22.82
C LEU A 193 9.60 5.95 24.33
N PRO A 194 10.86 5.75 24.79
CA PRO A 194 11.24 5.87 26.18
C PRO A 194 11.05 7.32 26.67
N THR A 195 10.63 7.49 27.94
CA THR A 195 10.32 8.82 28.52
C THR A 195 11.56 9.60 28.94
N GLN A 196 12.63 8.90 29.30
CA GLN A 196 13.86 9.50 29.86
C GLN A 196 14.44 10.68 29.07
N PRO A 197 14.61 10.62 27.72
CA PRO A 197 15.10 11.76 26.95
C PRO A 197 14.18 12.99 27.01
N PHE A 198 12.87 12.76 27.13
CA PHE A 198 11.87 13.84 27.21
C PHE A 198 11.85 14.48 28.58
N GLU A 199 12.04 13.70 29.65
CA GLU A 199 12.14 14.18 31.03
C GLU A 199 13.41 15.02 31.22
N ALA A 200 14.56 14.55 30.69
CA ALA A 200 15.80 15.33 30.70
C ALA A 200 15.64 16.65 29.96
N ALA A 201 15.09 16.64 28.75
CA ALA A 201 14.82 17.85 27.97
C ALA A 201 13.86 18.84 28.68
N ALA A 202 12.92 18.31 29.44
CA ALA A 202 12.02 19.15 30.23
C ALA A 202 12.74 19.82 31.42
N LEU A 203 13.66 19.13 32.09
CA LEU A 203 14.51 19.67 33.14
C LEU A 203 15.46 20.77 32.64
N ASP A 204 16.03 20.57 31.44
CA ASP A 204 16.92 21.52 30.78
C ASP A 204 16.17 22.71 30.17
N GLY A 205 14.82 22.75 30.22
CA GLY A 205 14.00 23.85 29.73
C GLY A 205 14.08 24.07 28.22
N VAL A 206 14.45 23.04 27.41
CA VAL A 206 14.58 23.19 25.95
C VAL A 206 13.22 23.37 25.27
N PRO A 207 13.14 24.19 24.20
CA PRO A 207 11.89 24.47 23.51
C PRO A 207 11.31 23.21 22.82
N ARG A 208 9.97 23.15 22.72
CA ARG A 208 9.25 22.02 22.13
C ARG A 208 9.69 21.70 20.69
N SER A 209 10.04 22.70 19.89
CA SER A 209 10.56 22.52 18.54
C SER A 209 11.90 21.76 18.54
N PHE A 210 12.80 22.07 19.45
CA PHE A 210 14.06 21.33 19.62
C PHE A 210 13.77 19.87 20.00
N VAL A 211 12.90 19.63 20.98
CA VAL A 211 12.49 18.28 21.39
C VAL A 211 11.93 17.51 20.20
N PHE A 212 11.08 18.14 19.38
CA PHE A 212 10.51 17.50 18.22
C PHE A 212 11.56 17.11 17.17
N PHE A 213 12.36 18.07 16.70
CA PHE A 213 13.30 17.83 15.61
C PHE A 213 14.56 17.06 16.01
N ARG A 214 15.02 17.19 17.27
CA ARG A 214 16.27 16.59 17.74
C ARG A 214 16.09 15.32 18.57
N ILE A 215 14.91 15.08 19.13
CA ILE A 215 14.65 13.91 19.97
C ILE A 215 13.55 13.06 19.33
N THR A 216 12.33 13.61 19.18
CA THR A 216 11.16 12.84 18.74
C THR A 216 11.35 12.29 17.32
N LEU A 217 11.66 13.15 16.36
CA LEU A 217 11.73 12.78 14.95
C LEU A 217 12.85 11.76 14.66
N PRO A 218 14.09 11.91 15.17
CA PRO A 218 15.13 10.89 15.02
C PRO A 218 14.75 9.54 15.64
N MET A 219 14.14 9.53 16.82
CA MET A 219 13.72 8.29 17.48
C MET A 219 12.53 7.64 16.78
N LEU A 220 11.68 8.43 16.11
CA LEU A 220 10.53 7.95 15.35
C LEU A 220 10.92 7.48 13.92
N THR A 221 12.11 7.81 13.45
CA THR A 221 12.57 7.49 12.08
C THR A 221 12.36 6.02 11.67
N PRO A 222 12.64 4.99 12.50
CA PRO A 222 12.38 3.60 12.13
C PRO A 222 10.91 3.32 11.82
N TYR A 223 9.99 3.95 12.56
CA TYR A 223 8.55 3.82 12.34
C TYR A 223 8.09 4.57 11.09
N ILE A 224 8.64 5.78 10.87
CA ILE A 224 8.40 6.56 9.66
C ILE A 224 8.82 5.77 8.42
N LEU A 225 10.02 5.22 8.41
CA LEU A 225 10.53 4.42 7.29
C LEU A 225 9.67 3.17 7.04
N THR A 226 9.25 2.51 8.12
CA THR A 226 8.37 1.33 8.00
C THR A 226 7.02 1.72 7.39
N ALA A 227 6.37 2.77 7.89
CA ALA A 227 5.10 3.27 7.38
C ALA A 227 5.21 3.70 5.91
N THR A 228 6.27 4.47 5.59
CA THR A 228 6.55 4.93 4.22
C THR A 228 6.79 3.76 3.27
N LEU A 229 7.56 2.74 3.68
CA LEU A 229 7.81 1.56 2.85
C LEU A 229 6.51 0.84 2.50
N PHE A 230 5.71 0.47 3.51
CA PHE A 230 4.46 -0.25 3.27
C PHE A 230 3.52 0.56 2.37
N ARG A 231 3.38 1.86 2.66
CA ARG A 231 2.47 2.68 1.88
C ARG A 231 2.96 2.95 0.45
N LEU A 232 4.28 3.10 0.25
CA LEU A 232 4.85 3.26 -1.08
C LEU A 232 4.62 2.03 -1.95
N LEU A 233 4.84 0.82 -1.39
CA LEU A 233 4.62 -0.43 -2.09
C LEU A 233 3.14 -0.62 -2.48
N ASP A 234 2.23 -0.25 -1.60
CA ASP A 234 0.79 -0.31 -1.83
C ASP A 234 0.35 0.74 -2.86
N SER A 235 0.82 1.99 -2.74
CA SER A 235 0.46 3.09 -3.63
C SER A 235 0.94 2.90 -5.08
N ILE A 236 2.14 2.32 -5.30
CA ILE A 236 2.62 2.00 -6.64
C ILE A 236 1.76 0.93 -7.31
N GLN A 237 1.16 0.05 -6.53
CA GLN A 237 0.27 -1.01 -6.98
C GLN A 237 -1.21 -0.63 -6.93
N GLN A 238 -1.53 0.66 -6.73
CA GLN A 238 -2.91 1.11 -6.60
C GLN A 238 -3.70 0.91 -7.90
N PHE A 239 -4.83 0.22 -7.76
CA PHE A 239 -5.78 -0.05 -8.84
C PHE A 239 -7.19 0.43 -8.48
N ASP A 240 -7.67 0.03 -7.30
CA ASP A 240 -9.08 0.10 -6.93
C ASP A 240 -9.64 1.51 -6.99
N ILE A 241 -8.97 2.48 -6.35
CA ILE A 241 -9.43 3.87 -6.29
C ILE A 241 -9.40 4.49 -7.68
N ILE A 242 -8.28 4.33 -8.40
CA ILE A 242 -8.08 4.95 -9.72
C ILE A 242 -9.08 4.39 -10.71
N TYR A 243 -9.21 3.06 -10.78
CA TYR A 243 -10.10 2.42 -11.75
C TYR A 243 -11.57 2.69 -11.43
N ALA A 244 -12.00 2.60 -10.18
CA ALA A 244 -13.39 2.87 -9.80
C ALA A 244 -13.80 4.34 -10.05
N MET A 245 -12.90 5.30 -9.80
CA MET A 245 -13.15 6.72 -10.03
C MET A 245 -13.17 7.07 -11.52
N THR A 246 -12.13 6.67 -12.26
CA THR A 246 -11.80 7.25 -13.57
C THR A 246 -11.58 6.24 -14.69
N GLN A 247 -11.40 4.94 -14.38
CA GLN A 247 -10.99 3.89 -15.32
C GLN A 247 -9.67 4.23 -16.06
N GLY A 248 -8.80 5.03 -15.43
CA GLY A 248 -7.54 5.50 -16.02
C GLY A 248 -7.63 6.85 -16.74
N GLY A 249 -8.85 7.43 -16.90
CA GLY A 249 -9.11 8.67 -17.61
C GLY A 249 -9.12 9.94 -16.74
N PRO A 250 -9.48 11.07 -17.32
CA PRO A 250 -9.84 11.33 -18.73
C PRO A 250 -8.66 11.13 -19.70
N GLY A 251 -8.91 10.50 -20.83
CA GLY A 251 -7.83 10.08 -21.74
C GLY A 251 -6.90 9.08 -21.03
N ASP A 252 -5.58 9.33 -21.08
CA ASP A 252 -4.55 8.49 -20.45
C ASP A 252 -3.95 9.14 -19.18
N THR A 253 -4.61 10.18 -18.61
CA THR A 253 -4.03 11.02 -17.54
C THR A 253 -3.85 10.32 -16.20
N LEU A 254 -4.58 9.22 -15.93
CA LEU A 254 -4.49 8.40 -14.72
C LEU A 254 -4.28 6.93 -15.03
N THR A 255 -3.70 6.62 -16.18
CA THR A 255 -3.37 5.25 -16.56
C THR A 255 -2.08 4.83 -15.85
N VAL A 256 -2.20 4.35 -14.62
CA VAL A 256 -1.09 3.75 -13.86
C VAL A 256 -0.84 2.31 -14.30
N PHE A 257 0.30 1.70 -13.90
CA PHE A 257 0.69 0.34 -14.32
C PHE A 257 -0.39 -0.72 -14.13
N GLN A 258 -1.06 -0.74 -12.98
CA GLN A 258 -2.10 -1.72 -12.68
C GLN A 258 -3.31 -1.54 -13.60
N VAL A 259 -3.71 -0.29 -13.86
CA VAL A 259 -4.82 0.02 -14.77
C VAL A 259 -4.45 -0.35 -16.21
N GLU A 260 -3.25 0.00 -16.67
CA GLU A 260 -2.77 -0.36 -18.01
C GLU A 260 -2.69 -1.89 -18.21
N ALA A 261 -2.20 -2.62 -17.21
CA ALA A 261 -2.16 -4.08 -17.25
C ALA A 261 -3.57 -4.68 -17.32
N TYR A 262 -4.52 -4.14 -16.56
CA TYR A 262 -5.92 -4.54 -16.59
C TYR A 262 -6.56 -4.29 -17.96
N LEU A 263 -6.36 -3.11 -18.55
CA LEU A 263 -6.90 -2.75 -19.86
C LEU A 263 -6.31 -3.65 -20.97
N ASN A 264 -5.01 -3.93 -20.92
CA ASN A 264 -4.36 -4.87 -21.85
C ASN A 264 -4.93 -6.29 -21.74
N PHE A 265 -5.22 -6.76 -20.52
CA PHE A 265 -5.75 -8.10 -20.31
C PHE A 265 -7.23 -8.20 -20.72
N PHE A 266 -8.09 -7.35 -20.19
CA PHE A 266 -9.54 -7.48 -20.32
C PHE A 266 -10.11 -6.79 -21.56
N GLN A 267 -9.60 -5.65 -21.97
CA GLN A 267 -10.10 -4.93 -23.14
C GLN A 267 -9.37 -5.36 -24.41
N SER A 268 -8.04 -5.44 -24.39
CA SER A 268 -7.24 -5.81 -25.55
C SER A 268 -7.03 -7.32 -25.68
N THR A 269 -7.48 -8.11 -24.71
CA THR A 269 -7.27 -9.58 -24.61
C THR A 269 -5.80 -10.01 -24.75
N ASN A 270 -4.85 -9.10 -24.51
CA ASN A 270 -3.43 -9.31 -24.70
C ASN A 270 -2.75 -9.75 -23.38
N VAL A 271 -2.76 -11.05 -23.12
CA VAL A 271 -2.22 -11.64 -21.89
C VAL A 271 -0.71 -11.44 -21.79
N GLY A 272 0.01 -11.64 -22.91
CA GLY A 272 1.47 -11.51 -22.92
C GLY A 272 1.95 -10.11 -22.56
N ARG A 273 1.31 -9.09 -23.13
CA ARG A 273 1.63 -7.67 -22.83
C ARG A 273 1.25 -7.29 -21.41
N SER A 274 0.07 -7.70 -20.93
CA SER A 274 -0.36 -7.49 -19.54
C SER A 274 0.61 -8.14 -18.54
N ALA A 275 0.98 -9.41 -18.79
CA ALA A 275 1.94 -10.12 -17.94
C ALA A 275 3.31 -9.43 -17.90
N ALA A 276 3.81 -8.94 -19.04
CA ALA A 276 5.08 -8.21 -19.08
C ALA A 276 5.02 -6.89 -18.26
N LEU A 277 3.91 -6.14 -18.31
CA LEU A 277 3.71 -4.96 -17.46
C LEU A 277 3.74 -5.31 -15.96
N MET A 278 3.06 -6.40 -15.58
CA MET A 278 3.04 -6.84 -14.18
C MET A 278 4.43 -7.28 -13.69
N ILE A 279 5.24 -7.91 -14.54
CA ILE A 279 6.64 -8.24 -14.20
C ILE A 279 7.51 -6.98 -14.07
N ILE A 280 7.33 -5.99 -14.95
CA ILE A 280 8.01 -4.68 -14.82
C ILE A 280 7.62 -4.01 -13.49
N LEU A 281 6.33 -3.96 -13.18
CA LEU A 281 5.84 -3.39 -11.92
C LEU A 281 6.44 -4.13 -10.71
N TRP A 282 6.47 -5.47 -10.75
CA TRP A 282 7.10 -6.28 -9.72
C TRP A 282 8.58 -5.93 -9.55
N ALA A 283 9.33 -5.78 -10.66
CA ALA A 283 10.75 -5.43 -10.62
C ALA A 283 10.97 -4.03 -10.03
N ILE A 284 10.15 -3.03 -10.39
CA ILE A 284 10.18 -1.68 -9.80
C ILE A 284 9.92 -1.75 -8.28
N THR A 285 8.87 -2.44 -7.88
CA THR A 285 8.48 -2.61 -6.48
C THR A 285 9.59 -3.31 -5.68
N TYR A 286 10.19 -4.37 -6.23
CA TYR A 286 11.30 -5.09 -5.63
C TYR A 286 12.54 -4.20 -5.46
N PHE A 287 12.90 -3.42 -6.47
CA PHE A 287 14.04 -2.49 -6.42
C PHE A 287 13.84 -1.41 -5.35
N LEU A 288 12.68 -0.79 -5.31
CA LEU A 288 12.32 0.21 -4.29
C LEU A 288 12.36 -0.38 -2.88
N SER A 289 11.76 -1.57 -2.69
CA SER A 289 11.83 -2.29 -1.40
C SER A 289 13.27 -2.49 -0.93
N ASN A 290 14.15 -2.94 -1.81
CA ASN A 290 15.55 -3.18 -1.46
C ASN A 290 16.29 -1.89 -1.03
N ILE A 291 16.01 -0.76 -1.69
CA ILE A 291 16.58 0.54 -1.31
C ILE A 291 16.12 0.91 0.11
N PHE A 292 14.82 0.80 0.39
CA PHE A 292 14.26 1.14 1.71
C PHE A 292 14.77 0.21 2.80
N ILE A 293 14.80 -1.10 2.58
CA ILE A 293 15.28 -2.09 3.56
C ILE A 293 16.76 -1.84 3.89
N LYS A 294 17.60 -1.60 2.89
CA LYS A 294 19.03 -1.29 3.11
C LYS A 294 19.20 -0.03 3.95
N ASN A 295 18.45 1.02 3.65
CA ASN A 295 18.48 2.27 4.41
C ASN A 295 17.97 2.08 5.84
N TRP A 296 16.88 1.33 6.01
CA TRP A 296 16.33 1.01 7.32
C TRP A 296 17.30 0.22 8.20
N LEU A 297 17.98 -0.80 7.64
CA LEU A 297 18.99 -1.57 8.36
C LEU A 297 20.16 -0.69 8.81
N ARG A 298 20.72 0.16 7.93
CA ARG A 298 21.79 1.10 8.27
C ARG A 298 21.41 2.04 9.41
N LEU A 299 20.19 2.58 9.39
CA LEU A 299 19.72 3.48 10.45
C LEU A 299 19.56 2.73 11.77
N ARG A 300 19.06 1.49 11.74
CA ARG A 300 18.91 0.66 12.92
C ARG A 300 20.25 0.27 13.54
N GLU A 301 21.27 -0.01 12.75
CA GLU A 301 22.63 -0.28 13.20
C GLU A 301 23.26 0.94 13.87
N ARG A 302 23.14 2.12 13.27
CA ARG A 302 23.57 3.39 13.88
C ARG A 302 22.88 3.68 15.22
N ALA A 303 21.58 3.44 15.31
CA ALA A 303 20.83 3.63 16.55
C ALA A 303 21.23 2.65 17.68
N ARG A 304 21.84 1.50 17.33
CA ARG A 304 22.36 0.51 18.30
C ARG A 304 23.81 0.75 18.68
N GLY A 305 24.48 1.75 18.13
CA GLY A 305 25.89 1.99 18.40
C GLY A 305 26.82 0.91 17.81
N LEU A 306 26.37 0.16 16.81
CA LEU A 306 27.10 -0.93 16.14
C LEU A 306 27.72 -0.49 14.80
N ALA A 307 27.75 0.82 14.51
CA ALA A 307 28.35 1.39 13.31
C ALA A 307 29.56 2.26 13.64
#